data_51d554b9779d2cf1aeeed82f2e4f577f
#
_entry.id   51d554b9779d2cf1aeeed82f2e4f577f
#
_cell.length_a   1.000
_cell.length_b   1.000
_cell.length_c   1.000
_cell.angle_alpha   90.00
_cell.angle_beta   90.00
_cell.angle_gamma   90.00
#
_symmetry.space_group_name_H-M   'P 1'
#
loop_
_entity.id
_entity.type
_entity.pdbx_description
1 polymer ?
#
loop_
_entity_poly.entity_id
_entity_poly.type
_entity_poly.pdbx_seq_one_letter_code
_entity_poly.pdbx_strand_id
1 'polypeptide(L)'
;MLPFENLRDQLIVDHGAVRAGLPTLFSIMRNERFFLDAFFDHYRRLGIRQFLVLDDGSEDGSPEYFRSQPDCVLLRSDLKYGTPIEVRMPGGEVRNDRAGIFFKRVIPEKFCRG
;
A
#
# COMPACT_ATOMS: atom_id res chain seq x y z
N MET A 1 6.26 -11.62 17.19
CA MET A 1 6.80 -11.31 15.86
C MET A 1 6.13 -12.18 14.82
N LEU A 2 5.69 -11.61 13.71
CA LEU A 2 4.93 -12.35 12.71
C LEU A 2 5.87 -13.00 11.68
N PRO A 3 5.64 -14.27 11.30
CA PRO A 3 6.35 -14.87 10.17
C PRO A 3 6.05 -14.12 8.85
N PHE A 4 6.95 -14.22 7.90
CA PHE A 4 6.81 -13.58 6.58
C PHE A 4 5.44 -13.80 5.94
N GLU A 5 4.94 -15.02 5.96
CA GLU A 5 3.66 -15.39 5.37
C GLU A 5 2.50 -14.65 6.03
N ASN A 6 2.51 -14.52 7.35
CA ASN A 6 1.46 -13.81 8.09
C ASN A 6 1.52 -12.30 7.83
N LEU A 7 2.71 -11.75 7.62
CA LEU A 7 2.87 -10.34 7.28
C LEU A 7 2.22 -10.02 5.93
N ARG A 8 2.38 -10.93 4.96
CA ARG A 8 1.75 -10.78 3.65
C ARG A 8 0.22 -10.76 3.77
N ASP A 9 -0.34 -11.56 4.65
CA ASP A 9 -1.78 -11.64 4.88
C ASP A 9 -2.34 -10.43 5.63
N GLN A 10 -1.48 -9.58 6.20
CA GLN A 10 -1.90 -8.32 6.83
C GLN A 10 -2.30 -7.25 5.81
N LEU A 11 -1.97 -7.44 4.53
CA LEU A 11 -2.39 -6.51 3.48
C LEU A 11 -3.74 -6.95 2.91
N ILE A 12 -4.75 -6.17 3.19
CA ILE A 12 -6.14 -6.47 2.82
C ILE A 12 -6.66 -5.37 1.91
N VAL A 13 -7.39 -5.74 0.86
CA VAL A 13 -8.09 -4.76 0.04
C VAL A 13 -9.31 -4.27 0.81
N ASP A 14 -9.30 -2.98 1.16
CA ASP A 14 -10.41 -2.33 1.84
C ASP A 14 -11.47 -1.83 0.87
N HIS A 15 -11.03 -1.31 -0.29
CA HIS A 15 -11.95 -0.76 -1.28
C HIS A 15 -11.35 -0.88 -2.68
N GLY A 16 -12.19 -1.22 -3.65
CA GLY A 16 -11.81 -1.33 -5.04
C GLY A 16 -11.29 -2.72 -5.40
N ALA A 17 -10.94 -2.88 -6.67
CA ALA A 17 -10.40 -4.13 -7.19
C ALA A 17 -9.20 -3.82 -8.10
N VAL A 18 -8.10 -4.54 -7.89
CA VAL A 18 -6.90 -4.36 -8.70
C VAL A 18 -7.13 -4.92 -10.10
N ARG A 19 -6.80 -4.13 -11.12
CA ARG A 19 -6.88 -4.54 -12.53
C ARG A 19 -5.47 -4.71 -13.09
N ALA A 20 -5.24 -5.84 -13.75
CA ALA A 20 -3.96 -6.13 -14.39
C ALA A 20 -3.76 -5.27 -15.65
N GLY A 21 -2.50 -5.02 -15.98
CA GLY A 21 -2.11 -4.37 -17.23
C GLY A 21 -2.23 -2.86 -17.25
N LEU A 22 -2.59 -2.21 -16.16
CA LEU A 22 -2.68 -0.76 -16.07
C LEU A 22 -1.39 -0.17 -15.49
N PRO A 23 -0.96 1.01 -15.99
CA PRO A 23 0.08 1.77 -15.30
C PRO A 23 -0.38 2.10 -13.88
N THR A 24 0.32 1.56 -12.90
CA THR A 24 -0.09 1.58 -11.50
C THR A 24 0.96 2.27 -10.65
N LEU A 25 0.52 3.17 -9.79
CA LEU A 25 1.36 3.80 -8.79
C LEU A 25 1.01 3.25 -7.41
N PHE A 26 2.05 2.82 -6.66
CA PHE A 26 1.86 2.44 -5.26
C PHE A 26 2.28 3.54 -4.35
N SER A 27 1.60 3.67 -3.23
CA SER A 27 2.02 4.58 -2.19
C SER A 27 1.55 4.11 -0.84
N ILE A 28 2.35 4.41 0.18
CA ILE A 28 1.96 4.27 1.58
C ILE A 28 1.84 5.68 2.12
N MET A 29 0.66 6.01 2.66
CA MET A 29 0.36 7.39 3.05
C MET A 29 -0.23 7.45 4.44
N ARG A 30 0.04 8.55 5.13
CA ARG A 30 -0.58 8.87 6.41
C ARG A 30 -0.79 10.37 6.54
N ASN A 31 -2.04 10.77 6.77
CA ASN A 31 -2.42 12.17 7.02
C ASN A 31 -1.97 13.13 5.91
N GLU A 32 -2.14 12.72 4.65
CA GLU A 32 -1.73 13.50 3.49
C GLU A 32 -2.90 14.14 2.74
N ARG A 33 -4.09 14.20 3.36
CA ARG A 33 -5.32 14.68 2.69
C ARG A 33 -5.14 16.03 2.02
N PHE A 34 -4.36 16.92 2.64
CA PHE A 34 -4.17 18.29 2.16
C PHE A 34 -3.59 18.39 0.75
N PHE A 35 -2.87 17.37 0.29
CA PHE A 35 -2.25 17.45 -1.04
C PHE A 35 -2.75 16.37 -2.01
N LEU A 36 -3.70 15.53 -1.61
CA LEU A 36 -4.13 14.40 -2.43
C LEU A 36 -4.74 14.81 -3.75
N ASP A 37 -5.50 15.91 -3.81
CA ASP A 37 -6.06 16.40 -5.08
C ASP A 37 -4.94 16.68 -6.10
N ALA A 38 -3.90 17.38 -5.67
CA ALA A 38 -2.76 17.70 -6.51
C ALA A 38 -1.96 16.44 -6.89
N PHE A 39 -1.78 15.53 -5.94
CA PHE A 39 -1.06 14.29 -6.15
C PHE A 39 -1.73 13.42 -7.22
N PHE A 40 -3.03 13.18 -7.08
CA PHE A 40 -3.78 12.36 -8.03
C PHE A 40 -3.81 13.01 -9.41
N ASP A 41 -4.09 14.32 -9.47
CA ASP A 41 -4.12 15.05 -10.72
C ASP A 41 -2.78 14.99 -11.46
N HIS A 42 -1.69 15.21 -10.74
CA HIS A 42 -0.34 15.17 -11.31
C HIS A 42 -0.03 13.82 -11.96
N TYR A 43 -0.27 12.73 -11.23
CA TYR A 43 0.07 11.39 -11.74
C TYR A 43 -0.91 10.90 -12.81
N ARG A 44 -2.16 11.32 -12.76
CA ARG A 44 -3.09 11.04 -13.87
C ARG A 44 -2.62 11.69 -15.18
N ARG A 45 -2.08 12.89 -15.10
CA ARG A 45 -1.50 13.58 -16.26
C ARG A 45 -0.27 12.86 -16.81
N LEU A 46 0.49 12.19 -15.94
CA LEU A 46 1.64 11.41 -16.37
C LEU A 46 1.28 10.03 -16.93
N GLY A 47 0.01 9.70 -16.96
CA GLY A 47 -0.46 8.44 -17.54
C GLY A 47 -0.77 7.32 -16.55
N ILE A 48 -0.72 7.59 -15.25
CA ILE A 48 -1.13 6.60 -14.24
C ILE A 48 -2.63 6.38 -14.35
N ARG A 49 -3.04 5.12 -14.36
CA ARG A 49 -4.43 4.71 -14.51
C ARG A 49 -4.99 3.96 -13.32
N GLN A 50 -4.13 3.61 -12.37
CA GLN A 50 -4.52 2.92 -11.16
C GLN A 50 -3.61 3.35 -10.03
N PHE A 51 -4.23 3.68 -8.88
CA PHE A 51 -3.50 4.03 -7.67
C PHE A 51 -3.73 2.92 -6.66
N LEU A 52 -2.65 2.38 -6.13
CA LEU A 52 -2.69 1.35 -5.12
C LEU A 52 -2.13 1.97 -3.84
N VAL A 53 -3.00 2.30 -2.90
CA VAL A 53 -2.62 3.07 -1.72
C VAL A 53 -2.84 2.23 -0.46
N LEU A 54 -1.80 2.12 0.36
CA LEU A 54 -1.92 1.62 1.72
C LEU A 54 -2.01 2.82 2.66
N ASP A 55 -3.16 2.96 3.31
CA ASP A 55 -3.35 4.01 4.31
C ASP A 55 -2.85 3.53 5.66
N ASP A 56 -1.91 4.27 6.25
CA ASP A 56 -1.25 3.90 7.50
C ASP A 56 -1.93 4.57 8.71
N GLY A 57 -3.24 4.40 8.82
CA GLY A 57 -4.00 4.89 9.97
C GLY A 57 -4.23 6.39 9.98
N SER A 58 -4.56 6.97 8.82
CA SER A 58 -4.87 8.41 8.73
C SER A 58 -6.11 8.79 9.51
N GLU A 59 -6.09 9.99 10.06
CA GLU A 59 -7.21 10.56 10.85
C GLU A 59 -7.75 11.85 10.23
N ASP A 60 -7.34 12.19 9.02
CA ASP A 60 -7.60 13.48 8.36
C ASP A 60 -8.61 13.40 7.19
N GLY A 61 -9.34 12.28 7.06
CA GLY A 61 -10.25 12.08 5.94
C GLY A 61 -9.61 11.46 4.70
N SER A 62 -8.34 11.07 4.76
CA SER A 62 -7.66 10.43 3.63
C SER A 62 -8.36 9.13 3.17
N PRO A 63 -8.74 8.20 4.07
CA PRO A 63 -9.41 6.98 3.62
C PRO A 63 -10.70 7.25 2.83
N GLU A 64 -11.50 8.20 3.27
CA GLU A 64 -12.75 8.58 2.58
C GLU A 64 -12.45 9.15 1.20
N TYR A 65 -11.39 9.95 1.09
CA TYR A 65 -10.95 10.49 -0.19
C TYR A 65 -10.55 9.36 -1.15
N PHE A 66 -9.74 8.41 -0.69
CA PHE A 66 -9.31 7.28 -1.54
C PHE A 66 -10.52 6.46 -2.01
N ARG A 67 -11.49 6.20 -1.15
CA ARG A 67 -12.70 5.46 -1.53
C ARG A 67 -13.52 6.19 -2.56
N SER A 68 -13.46 7.52 -2.61
CA SER A 68 -14.20 8.32 -3.59
C SER A 68 -13.57 8.33 -4.97
N GLN A 69 -12.30 7.90 -5.10
CA GLN A 69 -11.60 7.93 -6.38
C GLN A 69 -11.80 6.63 -7.14
N PRO A 70 -12.38 6.66 -8.38
CA PRO A 70 -12.70 5.43 -9.11
C PRO A 70 -11.47 4.64 -9.56
N ASP A 71 -10.31 5.29 -9.66
CA ASP A 71 -9.05 4.66 -10.07
C ASP A 71 -8.14 4.31 -8.89
N CYS A 72 -8.65 4.38 -7.66
CA CYS A 72 -7.88 4.09 -6.46
C CYS A 72 -8.34 2.78 -5.82
N VAL A 73 -7.39 1.92 -5.52
CA VAL A 73 -7.59 0.75 -4.68
C VAL A 73 -6.98 1.04 -3.32
N LEU A 74 -7.81 0.99 -2.29
CA LEU A 74 -7.39 1.26 -0.93
C LEU A 74 -7.06 -0.05 -0.23
N LEU A 75 -5.83 -0.14 0.25
CA LEU A 75 -5.35 -1.25 1.06
C LEU A 75 -5.31 -0.82 2.52
N ARG A 76 -5.43 -1.80 3.40
CA ARG A 76 -5.25 -1.58 4.84
C ARG A 76 -4.41 -2.68 5.46
N SER A 77 -3.85 -2.38 6.61
CA SER A 77 -3.12 -3.33 7.44
C SER A 77 -3.27 -2.94 8.90
N ASP A 78 -3.31 -3.95 9.77
CA ASP A 78 -3.28 -3.72 11.22
C ASP A 78 -1.88 -3.35 11.71
N LEU A 79 -0.85 -3.58 10.89
CA LEU A 79 0.52 -3.21 11.20
C LEU A 79 0.79 -1.79 10.74
N LYS A 80 1.30 -0.96 11.65
CA LYS A 80 1.73 0.40 11.33
C LYS A 80 3.05 0.39 10.55
N TYR A 81 3.26 1.40 9.73
CA TYR A 81 4.47 1.56 8.92
C TYR A 81 5.75 1.37 9.72
N GLY A 82 5.83 1.98 10.90
CA GLY A 82 7.01 1.93 11.75
C GLY A 82 7.13 0.69 12.63
N THR A 83 6.19 -0.26 12.58
CA THR A 83 6.22 -1.45 13.43
C THR A 83 7.45 -2.28 13.15
N PRO A 84 8.27 -2.63 14.18
CA PRO A 84 9.40 -3.53 13.99
C PRO A 84 8.92 -4.93 13.62
N ILE A 85 9.54 -5.51 12.60
CA ILE A 85 9.25 -6.87 12.17
C ILE A 85 10.53 -7.64 11.97
N GLU A 86 10.42 -8.96 12.05
CA GLU A 86 11.50 -9.88 11.74
C GLU A 86 11.14 -10.60 10.44
N VAL A 87 11.99 -10.47 9.44
CA VAL A 87 11.78 -11.09 8.14
C VAL A 87 12.79 -12.21 7.95
N ARG A 88 12.31 -13.42 7.71
CA ARG A 88 13.17 -14.57 7.39
C ARG A 88 13.32 -14.65 5.87
N MET A 89 14.55 -14.53 5.43
CA MET A 89 14.88 -14.60 4.01
C MET A 89 14.94 -16.06 3.53
N PRO A 90 14.84 -16.29 2.20
CA PRO A 90 14.86 -17.65 1.66
C PRO A 90 16.09 -18.49 2.03
N GLY A 91 17.23 -17.86 2.28
CA GLY A 91 18.45 -18.55 2.73
C GLY A 91 18.52 -18.83 4.22
N GLY A 92 17.45 -18.57 4.97
CA GLY A 92 17.43 -18.74 6.44
C GLY A 92 17.95 -17.54 7.21
N GLU A 93 18.46 -16.53 6.53
CA GLU A 93 18.89 -15.28 7.15
C GLU A 93 17.69 -14.53 7.74
N VAL A 94 17.84 -13.98 8.93
CA VAL A 94 16.82 -13.18 9.59
C VAL A 94 17.23 -11.72 9.56
N ARG A 95 16.33 -10.86 9.09
CA ARG A 95 16.52 -9.41 9.05
C ARG A 95 15.51 -8.71 9.94
N ASN A 96 15.98 -7.70 10.66
CA ASN A 96 15.11 -6.79 11.38
C ASN A 96 14.76 -5.61 10.47
N ASP A 97 13.49 -5.35 10.29
CA ASP A 97 13.03 -4.33 9.37
C ASP A 97 11.80 -3.61 9.95
N ARG A 98 11.28 -2.63 9.22
CA ARG A 98 10.01 -1.97 9.55
C ARG A 98 8.93 -2.45 8.60
N ALA A 99 7.70 -2.55 9.11
CA ALA A 99 6.58 -3.06 8.33
C ALA A 99 6.39 -2.30 7.01
N GLY A 100 6.57 -0.99 7.01
CA GLY A 100 6.42 -0.18 5.80
C GLY A 100 7.39 -0.55 4.69
N ILE A 101 8.64 -0.87 5.03
CA ILE A 101 9.63 -1.32 4.05
C ILE A 101 9.20 -2.66 3.46
N PHE A 102 8.72 -3.56 4.30
CA PHE A 102 8.19 -4.84 3.87
C PHE A 102 7.00 -4.66 2.91
N PHE A 103 6.06 -3.78 3.25
CA PHE A 103 4.88 -3.52 2.41
C PHE A 103 5.26 -3.02 1.02
N LYS A 104 6.28 -2.19 0.90
CA LYS A 104 6.77 -1.71 -0.40
C LYS A 104 7.20 -2.85 -1.32
N ARG A 105 7.68 -3.95 -0.75
CA ARG A 105 8.07 -5.14 -1.52
C ARG A 105 6.86 -6.02 -1.84
N VAL A 106 5.94 -6.16 -0.89
CA VAL A 106 4.83 -7.11 -1.00
C VAL A 106 3.73 -6.59 -1.92
N ILE A 107 3.45 -5.29 -1.91
CA ILE A 107 2.37 -4.71 -2.70
C ILE A 107 2.50 -5.03 -4.19
N PRO A 108 3.64 -4.78 -4.85
CA PRO A 108 3.78 -5.14 -6.26
C PRO A 108 3.62 -6.65 -6.50
N GLU A 109 4.19 -7.45 -5.62
CA GLU A 109 4.19 -8.90 -5.78
C GLU A 109 2.80 -9.50 -5.59
N LYS A 110 2.06 -9.03 -4.57
CA LYS A 110 0.75 -9.56 -4.24
C LYS A 110 -0.36 -9.08 -5.19
N PHE A 111 -0.29 -7.83 -5.67
CA PHE A 111 -1.41 -7.19 -6.36
C PHE A 111 -1.15 -6.85 -7.83
N CYS A 112 0.09 -6.81 -8.29
CA CYS A 112 0.43 -6.35 -9.63
C CYS A 112 0.98 -7.42 -10.56
N ARG A 113 1.29 -8.60 -10.05
CA ARG A 113 1.59 -9.75 -10.89
C ARG A 113 0.28 -10.44 -11.23
N GLY A 114 -0.13 -10.22 -12.45
CA GLY A 114 -1.29 -10.89 -13.00
C GLY A 114 -1.03 -12.34 -13.29
#